data_c4cb8efdbc13271aa19ed8d830e7708f
#
_entry.id   c4cb8efdbc13271aa19ed8d830e7708f
#
_cell.length_a   1.000
_cell.length_b   1.000
_cell.length_c   1.000
_cell.angle_alpha   90.00
_cell.angle_beta   90.00
_cell.angle_gamma   90.00
#
_symmetry.space_group_name_H-M   'P 1'
#
loop_
_entity.id
_entity.type
_entity.pdbx_description
1 polymer ?
#
loop_
_entity_poly.entity_id
_entity_poly.type
_entity_poly.pdbx_seq_one_letter_code
_entity_poly.pdbx_strand_id
1 'polypeptide(L)'
;DAQLAGEGASGRNSGYLVDTTLNDGFTSNKELSNYKKKTDIYKLGIDVVKKFIKEHQVDCDWNECGKYFASSNEKDRKILDNFSKTLLKLNFEHNIFDKDNLGKRLGTNFYNLALYTKGGILLHPGKLVRAMIDTLPDNVELLENTQLNEWSKNKDTIISRFNNHKIITKKIIFCTNGFLKSLGIKNNYNFPLTLTASMTRPLTDTEYKSIGEPREWGVLPVRPMGATIRMTKDKRILIRNTAEVHSPFKMSKPELDKRSLNQKLGIKKRFPSLADNIIESSWSGVVS
;
A
#
# COMPACT_ATOMS: atom_id res chain seq x y z
N ASP A 1 9.17 17.06 9.60
CA ASP A 1 9.45 15.66 9.21
C ASP A 1 10.92 15.32 9.47
N ALA A 2 11.21 14.12 9.92
CA ALA A 2 12.59 13.66 10.18
C ALA A 2 13.41 13.42 8.91
N GLN A 3 12.74 13.27 7.78
CA GLN A 3 13.30 13.02 6.45
C GLN A 3 12.69 14.00 5.46
N LEU A 4 13.00 13.84 4.18
CA LEU A 4 12.23 14.51 3.13
C LEU A 4 10.78 13.98 3.14
N ALA A 5 9.83 14.87 2.96
CA ALA A 5 8.43 14.48 2.94
C ALA A 5 8.15 13.56 1.74
N GLY A 6 7.45 12.45 2.02
CA GLY A 6 7.24 11.37 1.05
C GLY A 6 8.22 10.19 1.16
N GLU A 7 9.31 10.33 1.91
CA GLU A 7 10.22 9.19 2.17
C GLU A 7 9.70 8.21 3.23
N GLY A 8 8.62 8.55 3.93
CA GLY A 8 7.92 7.66 4.85
C GLY A 8 6.94 6.70 4.16
N ALA A 9 6.11 6.03 4.96
CA ALA A 9 5.14 5.04 4.49
C ALA A 9 4.15 5.58 3.44
N SER A 10 3.80 6.87 3.50
CA SER A 10 2.86 7.51 2.57
C SER A 10 3.38 7.54 1.13
N GLY A 11 4.68 7.76 0.90
CA GLY A 11 5.27 7.76 -0.44
C GLY A 11 5.87 6.42 -0.89
N ARG A 12 6.05 5.45 0.03
CA ARG A 12 6.73 4.16 -0.21
C ARG A 12 5.80 2.95 -0.27
N ASN A 13 4.49 3.14 -0.15
CA ASN A 13 3.55 2.04 -0.23
C ASN A 13 3.37 1.54 -1.67
N SER A 14 2.56 0.48 -1.86
CA SER A 14 2.31 -0.09 -3.18
C SER A 14 1.47 0.79 -4.11
N GLY A 15 0.99 1.96 -3.65
CA GLY A 15 0.15 2.86 -4.45
C GLY A 15 -1.21 2.26 -4.78
N TYR A 16 -1.84 1.59 -3.83
CA TYR A 16 -3.13 0.96 -4.01
C TYR A 16 -4.15 1.51 -3.02
N LEU A 17 -5.08 2.33 -3.49
CA LEU A 17 -6.26 2.75 -2.73
C LEU A 17 -7.37 1.72 -2.89
N VAL A 18 -8.03 1.38 -1.80
CA VAL A 18 -9.07 0.34 -1.81
C VAL A 18 -10.28 0.78 -0.98
N ASP A 19 -11.46 0.56 -1.53
CA ASP A 19 -12.75 0.86 -0.85
C ASP A 19 -13.21 -0.26 0.07
N THR A 20 -12.77 -1.49 -0.18
CA THR A 20 -13.15 -2.68 0.59
C THR A 20 -11.93 -3.54 0.91
N THR A 21 -11.99 -4.22 2.06
CA THR A 21 -10.96 -5.18 2.50
C THR A 21 -11.55 -6.58 2.54
N LEU A 22 -10.74 -7.59 2.23
CA LEU A 22 -11.14 -8.99 2.31
C LEU A 22 -11.58 -9.36 3.74
N ASN A 23 -12.61 -10.16 3.84
CA ASN A 23 -13.07 -10.81 5.08
C ASN A 23 -13.56 -12.21 4.77
N ASP A 24 -13.68 -13.04 5.79
CA ASP A 24 -14.16 -14.44 5.67
C ASP A 24 -15.66 -14.56 6.02
N GLY A 25 -16.43 -13.52 5.74
CA GLY A 25 -17.85 -13.43 6.09
C GLY A 25 -18.09 -12.85 7.48
N PHE A 26 -19.36 -12.57 7.78
CA PHE A 26 -19.79 -12.04 9.07
C PHE A 26 -20.90 -12.91 9.64
N THR A 27 -20.86 -13.13 10.95
CA THR A 27 -21.84 -13.94 11.69
C THR A 27 -23.00 -13.10 12.21
N SER A 28 -22.84 -11.78 12.30
CA SER A 28 -23.86 -10.89 12.84
C SER A 28 -24.13 -9.67 11.96
N ASN A 29 -25.35 -9.13 12.05
CA ASN A 29 -25.72 -7.88 11.38
C ASN A 29 -24.92 -6.68 11.91
N LYS A 30 -24.46 -6.71 13.16
CA LYS A 30 -23.61 -5.66 13.75
C LYS A 30 -22.25 -5.60 13.09
N GLU A 31 -21.61 -6.76 12.87
CA GLU A 31 -20.33 -6.83 12.17
C GLU A 31 -20.46 -6.35 10.72
N LEU A 32 -21.50 -6.77 10.02
CA LEU A 32 -21.79 -6.33 8.66
C LEU A 32 -22.00 -4.79 8.59
N SER A 33 -22.77 -4.24 9.55
CA SER A 33 -22.99 -2.78 9.64
C SER A 33 -21.68 -2.02 9.90
N ASN A 34 -20.83 -2.52 10.81
CA ASN A 34 -19.53 -1.92 11.09
C ASN A 34 -18.61 -1.97 9.86
N TYR A 35 -18.61 -3.08 9.14
CA TYR A 35 -17.86 -3.21 7.90
C TYR A 35 -18.36 -2.21 6.84
N LYS A 36 -19.69 -2.05 6.68
CA LYS A 36 -20.28 -1.05 5.79
C LYS A 36 -19.79 0.36 6.13
N LYS A 37 -19.89 0.77 7.40
CA LYS A 37 -19.38 2.08 7.85
C LYS A 37 -17.91 2.28 7.52
N LYS A 38 -17.09 1.25 7.70
CA LYS A 38 -15.66 1.28 7.33
C LYS A 38 -15.46 1.48 5.83
N THR A 39 -16.22 0.78 4.98
CA THR A 39 -16.15 0.94 3.53
C THR A 39 -16.61 2.32 3.08
N ASP A 40 -17.65 2.88 3.72
CA ASP A 40 -18.13 4.23 3.43
C ASP A 40 -17.05 5.29 3.76
N ILE A 41 -16.31 5.13 4.87
CA ILE A 41 -15.17 5.99 5.22
C ILE A 41 -14.03 5.86 4.18
N TYR A 42 -13.73 4.64 3.72
CA TYR A 42 -12.71 4.43 2.70
C TYR A 42 -13.08 5.10 1.38
N LYS A 43 -14.33 4.99 0.94
CA LYS A 43 -14.83 5.69 -0.25
C LYS A 43 -14.71 7.20 -0.10
N LEU A 44 -15.13 7.75 1.05
CA LEU A 44 -14.95 9.17 1.34
C LEU A 44 -13.48 9.60 1.24
N GLY A 45 -12.54 8.81 1.79
CA GLY A 45 -11.11 9.07 1.67
C GLY A 45 -10.62 9.07 0.22
N ILE A 46 -11.09 8.13 -0.60
CA ILE A 46 -10.80 8.09 -2.04
C ILE A 46 -11.34 9.35 -2.75
N ASP A 47 -12.57 9.75 -2.45
CA ASP A 47 -13.20 10.93 -3.04
C ASP A 47 -12.45 12.22 -2.69
N VAL A 48 -11.96 12.36 -1.44
CA VAL A 48 -11.11 13.48 -1.01
C VAL A 48 -9.82 13.54 -1.82
N VAL A 49 -9.13 12.40 -1.99
CA VAL A 49 -7.91 12.35 -2.81
C VAL A 49 -8.21 12.66 -4.27
N LYS A 50 -9.28 12.11 -4.84
CA LYS A 50 -9.71 12.36 -6.22
C LYS A 50 -10.05 13.84 -6.45
N LYS A 51 -10.73 14.48 -5.50
CA LYS A 51 -11.03 15.91 -5.53
C LYS A 51 -9.75 16.74 -5.53
N PHE A 52 -8.80 16.46 -4.63
CA PHE A 52 -7.50 17.09 -4.57
C PHE A 52 -6.73 16.99 -5.90
N ILE A 53 -6.63 15.77 -6.47
CA ILE A 53 -5.97 15.52 -7.75
C ILE A 53 -6.60 16.39 -8.87
N LYS A 54 -7.93 16.48 -8.91
CA LYS A 54 -8.65 17.28 -9.90
C LYS A 54 -8.42 18.77 -9.72
N GLU A 55 -8.52 19.28 -8.48
CA GLU A 55 -8.37 20.71 -8.16
C GLU A 55 -6.97 21.23 -8.45
N HIS A 56 -5.93 20.41 -8.17
CA HIS A 56 -4.53 20.78 -8.37
C HIS A 56 -3.90 20.20 -9.65
N GLN A 57 -4.69 19.56 -10.52
CA GLN A 57 -4.25 18.96 -11.79
C GLN A 57 -3.04 18.03 -11.63
N VAL A 58 -3.05 17.20 -10.58
CA VAL A 58 -1.93 16.32 -10.21
C VAL A 58 -1.82 15.13 -11.15
N ASP A 59 -0.67 14.95 -11.80
CA ASP A 59 -0.32 13.69 -12.49
C ASP A 59 0.36 12.74 -11.51
N CYS A 60 -0.39 11.81 -10.95
CA CYS A 60 0.09 10.76 -10.06
C CYS A 60 -0.21 9.35 -10.60
N ASP A 61 -0.35 9.19 -11.92
CA ASP A 61 -0.68 7.91 -12.56
C ASP A 61 -1.97 7.29 -12.02
N TRP A 62 -3.01 8.13 -11.76
CA TRP A 62 -4.30 7.68 -11.24
C TRP A 62 -5.01 6.75 -12.23
N ASN A 63 -5.30 5.50 -11.79
CA ASN A 63 -5.99 4.50 -12.62
C ASN A 63 -7.01 3.71 -11.81
N GLU A 64 -8.29 3.86 -12.15
CA GLU A 64 -9.42 3.15 -11.54
C GLU A 64 -9.57 1.74 -12.14
N CYS A 65 -8.50 0.93 -12.09
CA CYS A 65 -8.44 -0.40 -12.71
C CYS A 65 -9.18 -1.50 -11.92
N GLY A 66 -9.71 -1.18 -10.74
CA GLY A 66 -10.27 -2.18 -9.82
C GLY A 66 -9.18 -2.96 -9.07
N LYS A 67 -9.59 -4.01 -8.35
CA LYS A 67 -8.68 -4.85 -7.58
C LYS A 67 -9.07 -6.31 -7.63
N TYR A 68 -8.06 -7.17 -7.59
CA TYR A 68 -8.21 -8.61 -7.48
C TYR A 68 -7.77 -9.08 -6.09
N PHE A 69 -8.60 -9.89 -5.44
CA PHE A 69 -8.18 -10.75 -4.35
C PHE A 69 -7.94 -12.12 -4.94
N ALA A 70 -6.67 -12.49 -5.15
CA ALA A 70 -6.32 -13.70 -5.91
C ALA A 70 -5.51 -14.71 -5.11
N SER A 71 -5.71 -15.98 -5.42
CA SER A 71 -4.95 -17.10 -4.85
C SER A 71 -4.60 -18.15 -5.92
N SER A 72 -3.46 -18.79 -5.72
CA SER A 72 -3.05 -20.00 -6.45
C SER A 72 -3.50 -21.29 -5.74
N ASN A 73 -4.16 -21.19 -4.59
CA ASN A 73 -4.60 -22.32 -3.79
C ASN A 73 -6.12 -22.43 -3.81
N GLU A 74 -6.64 -23.50 -4.37
CA GLU A 74 -8.10 -23.77 -4.43
C GLU A 74 -8.77 -23.83 -3.04
N LYS A 75 -8.03 -24.14 -1.97
CA LYS A 75 -8.54 -24.12 -0.60
C LYS A 75 -9.02 -22.72 -0.15
N ASP A 76 -8.56 -21.67 -0.82
CA ASP A 76 -8.95 -20.28 -0.55
C ASP A 76 -10.31 -19.90 -1.16
N ARG A 77 -10.91 -20.77 -1.99
CA ARG A 77 -12.22 -20.55 -2.63
C ARG A 77 -13.30 -20.19 -1.60
N LYS A 78 -13.35 -20.93 -0.49
CA LYS A 78 -14.33 -20.68 0.57
C LYS A 78 -14.24 -19.25 1.13
N ILE A 79 -13.04 -18.70 1.28
CA ILE A 79 -12.83 -17.31 1.75
C ILE A 79 -13.41 -16.32 0.73
N LEU A 80 -13.12 -16.52 -0.55
CA LEU A 80 -13.64 -15.65 -1.63
C LEU A 80 -15.16 -15.77 -1.77
N ASP A 81 -15.72 -16.95 -1.63
CA ASP A 81 -17.18 -17.18 -1.67
C ASP A 81 -17.87 -16.47 -0.47
N ASN A 82 -17.30 -16.53 0.72
CA ASN A 82 -17.83 -15.84 1.89
C ASN A 82 -17.72 -14.31 1.73
N PHE A 83 -16.61 -13.83 1.14
CA PHE A 83 -16.46 -12.42 0.82
C PHE A 83 -17.47 -11.98 -0.26
N SER A 84 -17.68 -12.80 -1.30
CA SER A 84 -18.69 -12.56 -2.33
C SER A 84 -20.09 -12.39 -1.69
N LYS A 85 -20.48 -13.27 -0.77
CA LYS A 85 -21.75 -13.13 -0.04
C LYS A 85 -21.84 -11.82 0.76
N THR A 86 -20.73 -11.37 1.34
CA THR A 86 -20.68 -10.08 2.03
C THR A 86 -20.91 -8.92 1.06
N LEU A 87 -20.23 -8.94 -0.10
CA LEU A 87 -20.36 -7.91 -1.12
C LEU A 87 -21.79 -7.85 -1.69
N LEU A 88 -22.43 -9.00 -1.92
CA LEU A 88 -23.84 -9.08 -2.36
C LEU A 88 -24.78 -8.41 -1.34
N LYS A 89 -24.62 -8.71 -0.04
CA LYS A 89 -25.43 -8.08 1.02
C LYS A 89 -25.27 -6.57 1.10
N LEU A 90 -24.14 -6.04 0.61
CA LEU A 90 -23.83 -4.61 0.61
C LEU A 90 -24.03 -3.94 -0.76
N ASN A 91 -24.56 -4.68 -1.75
CA ASN A 91 -24.77 -4.20 -3.13
C ASN A 91 -23.49 -3.72 -3.82
N PHE A 92 -22.34 -4.37 -3.55
CA PHE A 92 -21.10 -4.14 -4.26
C PHE A 92 -20.99 -5.06 -5.48
N GLU A 93 -20.80 -4.46 -6.65
CA GLU A 93 -20.51 -5.21 -7.87
C GLU A 93 -19.16 -5.92 -7.76
N HIS A 94 -19.17 -7.20 -8.08
CA HIS A 94 -17.96 -8.02 -8.12
C HIS A 94 -18.10 -9.18 -9.09
N ASN A 95 -16.96 -9.76 -9.47
CA ASN A 95 -16.89 -10.95 -10.33
C ASN A 95 -15.90 -11.95 -9.75
N ILE A 96 -16.20 -13.23 -9.89
CA ILE A 96 -15.26 -14.31 -9.59
C ILE A 96 -14.69 -14.80 -10.94
N PHE A 97 -13.37 -14.87 -11.00
CA PHE A 97 -12.63 -15.32 -12.17
C PHE A 97 -11.88 -16.62 -11.89
N ASP A 98 -11.90 -17.51 -12.84
CA ASP A 98 -11.09 -18.72 -12.91
C ASP A 98 -9.70 -18.45 -13.51
N LYS A 99 -8.88 -19.48 -13.58
CA LYS A 99 -7.50 -19.45 -14.05
C LYS A 99 -7.37 -18.90 -15.49
N ASP A 100 -8.23 -19.34 -16.40
CA ASP A 100 -8.11 -18.99 -17.82
C ASP A 100 -8.41 -17.51 -18.06
N ASN A 101 -9.42 -17.00 -17.37
CA ASN A 101 -9.76 -15.58 -17.39
C ASN A 101 -8.68 -14.71 -16.74
N LEU A 102 -8.05 -15.18 -15.64
CA LEU A 102 -6.98 -14.48 -14.96
C LEU A 102 -5.70 -14.41 -15.78
N GLY A 103 -5.35 -15.49 -16.48
CA GLY A 103 -4.19 -15.55 -17.38
C GLY A 103 -4.19 -14.41 -18.39
N LYS A 104 -5.31 -14.18 -19.06
CA LYS A 104 -5.48 -13.09 -20.03
C LYS A 104 -5.45 -11.69 -19.40
N ARG A 105 -5.98 -11.54 -18.18
CA ARG A 105 -6.09 -10.22 -17.49
C ARG A 105 -4.81 -9.79 -16.81
N LEU A 106 -4.09 -10.73 -16.22
CA LEU A 106 -2.93 -10.47 -15.37
C LEU A 106 -1.60 -10.84 -16.04
N GLY A 107 -1.63 -11.47 -17.20
CA GLY A 107 -0.44 -11.94 -17.90
C GLY A 107 0.28 -13.09 -17.20
N THR A 108 -0.42 -13.84 -16.37
CA THR A 108 0.16 -14.93 -15.58
C THR A 108 -0.85 -16.05 -15.32
N ASN A 109 -0.40 -17.29 -15.42
CA ASN A 109 -1.18 -18.49 -15.09
C ASN A 109 -0.96 -18.96 -13.63
N PHE A 110 -0.35 -18.13 -12.80
CA PHE A 110 -0.05 -18.45 -11.41
C PHE A 110 -1.30 -18.56 -10.51
N TYR A 111 -2.31 -17.72 -10.78
CA TYR A 111 -3.53 -17.68 -9.97
C TYR A 111 -4.60 -18.62 -10.51
N ASN A 112 -5.21 -19.41 -9.62
CA ASN A 112 -6.30 -20.34 -9.99
C ASN A 112 -7.68 -19.68 -9.85
N LEU A 113 -7.80 -18.72 -8.93
CA LEU A 113 -9.06 -18.04 -8.63
C LEU A 113 -8.82 -16.62 -8.15
N ALA A 114 -9.77 -15.73 -8.44
CA ALA A 114 -9.80 -14.39 -7.89
C ALA A 114 -11.22 -13.85 -7.79
N LEU A 115 -11.42 -12.97 -6.80
CA LEU A 115 -12.57 -12.09 -6.74
C LEU A 115 -12.11 -10.67 -7.12
N TYR A 116 -12.79 -10.10 -8.11
CA TYR A 116 -12.54 -8.75 -8.59
C TYR A 116 -13.64 -7.79 -8.14
N THR A 117 -13.26 -6.57 -7.73
CA THR A 117 -14.16 -5.45 -7.48
C THR A 117 -13.65 -4.18 -8.14
N LYS A 118 -14.58 -3.26 -8.53
CA LYS A 118 -14.24 -1.99 -9.20
C LYS A 118 -13.55 -0.98 -8.27
N GLY A 119 -13.74 -1.05 -6.95
CA GLY A 119 -13.25 -0.07 -5.98
C GLY A 119 -11.77 -0.24 -5.62
N GLY A 120 -10.92 -0.37 -6.61
CA GLY A 120 -9.46 -0.40 -6.49
C GLY A 120 -8.81 0.60 -7.42
N ILE A 121 -7.91 1.43 -6.91
CA ILE A 121 -7.26 2.49 -7.66
C ILE A 121 -5.75 2.35 -7.49
N LEU A 122 -5.05 2.31 -8.60
CA LEU A 122 -3.59 2.38 -8.63
C LEU A 122 -3.14 3.80 -8.85
N LEU A 123 -2.06 4.20 -8.18
CA LEU A 123 -1.41 5.49 -8.36
C LEU A 123 0.07 5.41 -7.99
N HIS A 124 0.82 6.46 -8.29
CA HIS A 124 2.19 6.63 -7.84
C HIS A 124 2.21 7.41 -6.52
N PRO A 125 2.43 6.75 -5.36
CA PRO A 125 2.28 7.39 -4.06
C PRO A 125 3.27 8.52 -3.81
N GLY A 126 4.49 8.41 -4.32
CA GLY A 126 5.50 9.47 -4.23
C GLY A 126 5.12 10.73 -4.99
N LYS A 127 4.56 10.60 -6.22
CA LYS A 127 4.04 11.75 -6.98
C LYS A 127 2.88 12.43 -6.23
N LEU A 128 1.94 11.66 -5.69
CA LEU A 128 0.81 12.21 -4.93
C LEU A 128 1.29 12.99 -3.70
N VAL A 129 2.18 12.40 -2.89
CA VAL A 129 2.69 13.08 -1.68
C VAL A 129 3.47 14.34 -2.07
N ARG A 130 4.30 14.28 -3.11
CA ARG A 130 5.03 15.48 -3.59
C ARG A 130 4.06 16.58 -4.01
N ALA A 131 3.03 16.27 -4.77
CA ALA A 131 2.02 17.25 -5.15
C ALA A 131 1.29 17.85 -3.93
N MET A 132 1.00 17.05 -2.90
CA MET A 132 0.42 17.56 -1.64
C MET A 132 1.36 18.56 -0.94
N ILE A 133 2.67 18.36 -1.03
CA ILE A 133 3.67 19.26 -0.46
C ILE A 133 3.75 20.55 -1.28
N ASP A 134 3.84 20.42 -2.60
CA ASP A 134 3.98 21.55 -3.52
C ASP A 134 2.74 22.48 -3.51
N THR A 135 1.62 22.00 -2.97
CA THR A 135 0.35 22.73 -2.84
C THR A 135 -0.02 23.08 -1.40
N LEU A 136 0.94 23.04 -0.48
CA LEU A 136 0.66 23.49 0.90
C LEU A 136 0.23 24.95 0.91
N PRO A 137 -0.80 25.31 1.72
CA PRO A 137 -1.23 26.69 1.83
C PRO A 137 -0.18 27.54 2.57
N ASP A 138 -0.15 28.85 2.29
CA ASP A 138 0.85 29.80 2.80
C ASP A 138 0.99 29.84 4.32
N ASN A 139 -0.05 29.44 5.05
CA ASN A 139 -0.03 29.38 6.51
C ASN A 139 0.54 28.06 7.08
N VAL A 140 1.05 27.18 6.22
CA VAL A 140 1.70 25.91 6.63
C VAL A 140 3.17 25.96 6.29
N GLU A 141 4.02 25.82 7.29
CA GLU A 141 5.46 25.69 7.12
C GLU A 141 5.89 24.24 7.27
N LEU A 142 6.58 23.71 6.25
CA LEU A 142 7.14 22.36 6.25
C LEU A 142 8.63 22.42 6.60
N LEU A 143 9.01 21.77 7.69
CA LEU A 143 10.41 21.59 8.09
C LEU A 143 10.83 20.15 7.80
N GLU A 144 11.57 19.95 6.72
CA GLU A 144 12.15 18.66 6.34
C GLU A 144 13.52 18.43 7.02
N ASN A 145 13.96 17.16 7.09
CA ASN A 145 15.20 16.76 7.78
C ASN A 145 15.31 17.30 9.22
N THR A 146 14.16 17.52 9.85
CA THR A 146 14.01 18.12 11.17
C THR A 146 13.38 17.11 12.11
N GLN A 147 14.20 16.26 12.70
CA GLN A 147 13.75 15.20 13.61
C GLN A 147 13.35 15.77 14.96
N LEU A 148 12.12 15.48 15.39
CA LEU A 148 11.70 15.72 16.77
C LEU A 148 12.48 14.79 17.71
N ASN A 149 13.30 15.36 18.61
CA ASN A 149 14.10 14.60 19.57
C ASN A 149 13.33 14.35 20.87
N GLU A 150 12.69 15.39 21.40
CA GLU A 150 11.89 15.31 22.61
C GLU A 150 10.75 16.33 22.59
N TRP A 151 9.77 16.09 23.42
CA TRP A 151 8.68 17.03 23.63
C TRP A 151 8.22 17.00 25.10
N SER A 152 7.71 18.11 25.57
CA SER A 152 7.15 18.22 26.92
C SER A 152 5.93 19.13 26.92
N LYS A 153 4.99 18.87 27.82
CA LYS A 153 3.83 19.72 28.05
C LYS A 153 4.03 20.53 29.31
N ASN A 154 3.90 21.84 29.20
CA ASN A 154 3.96 22.78 30.33
C ASN A 154 2.67 23.62 30.34
N LYS A 155 1.74 23.31 31.27
CA LYS A 155 0.41 23.91 31.36
C LYS A 155 -0.29 23.90 29.99
N ASP A 156 -0.45 25.07 29.37
CA ASP A 156 -1.16 25.28 28.12
C ASP A 156 -0.26 25.26 26.86
N THR A 157 1.03 25.00 27.05
CA THR A 157 2.02 25.00 25.97
C THR A 157 2.71 23.65 25.84
N ILE A 158 3.12 23.36 24.62
CA ILE A 158 3.92 22.19 24.27
C ILE A 158 5.23 22.69 23.70
N ILE A 159 6.33 22.19 24.27
CA ILE A 159 7.69 22.50 23.83
C ILE A 159 8.21 21.28 23.05
N SER A 160 8.51 21.45 21.80
CA SER A 160 9.12 20.45 20.92
C SER A 160 10.58 20.84 20.64
N ARG A 161 11.52 19.90 20.78
CA ARG A 161 12.97 20.16 20.59
C ARG A 161 13.49 19.40 19.39
N PHE A 162 14.25 20.11 18.58
CA PHE A 162 14.86 19.64 17.34
C PHE A 162 16.34 20.04 17.35
N ASN A 163 17.25 19.13 17.67
CA ASN A 163 18.67 19.45 17.86
C ASN A 163 18.85 20.68 18.78
N ASN A 164 19.33 21.81 18.26
CA ASN A 164 19.56 23.04 18.98
C ASN A 164 18.38 24.03 18.92
N HIS A 165 17.25 23.66 18.32
CA HIS A 165 16.09 24.51 18.14
C HIS A 165 14.90 24.02 18.96
N LYS A 166 13.97 24.92 19.26
CA LYS A 166 12.69 24.58 19.91
C LYS A 166 11.52 25.28 19.22
N ILE A 167 10.39 24.61 19.22
CA ILE A 167 9.09 25.16 18.78
C ILE A 167 8.15 25.10 19.97
N ILE A 168 7.45 26.21 20.26
CA ILE A 168 6.44 26.31 21.32
C ILE A 168 5.07 26.42 20.66
N THR A 169 4.17 25.51 20.99
CA THR A 169 2.83 25.44 20.40
C THR A 169 1.75 25.22 21.47
N LYS A 170 0.50 25.45 21.13
CA LYS A 170 -0.66 25.07 21.95
C LYS A 170 -1.10 23.61 21.75
N LYS A 171 -0.82 23.04 20.58
CA LYS A 171 -1.25 21.68 20.19
C LYS A 171 -0.14 21.01 19.41
N ILE A 172 -0.05 19.68 19.53
CA ILE A 172 0.79 18.81 18.71
C ILE A 172 -0.05 17.65 18.21
N ILE A 173 0.13 17.26 16.94
CA ILE A 173 -0.49 16.08 16.33
C ILE A 173 0.64 15.17 15.87
N PHE A 174 0.66 13.93 16.38
CA PHE A 174 1.66 12.94 16.01
C PHE A 174 1.13 12.05 14.89
N CYS A 175 1.64 12.25 13.67
CA CYS A 175 1.35 11.43 12.49
C CYS A 175 2.53 10.52 12.15
N THR A 176 3.17 9.90 13.15
CA THR A 176 4.45 9.21 13.05
C THR A 176 4.32 7.69 12.88
N ASN A 177 3.13 7.19 12.50
CA ASN A 177 2.89 5.76 12.25
C ASN A 177 3.44 4.87 13.39
N GLY A 178 4.25 3.85 13.11
CA GLY A 178 4.87 2.93 14.06
C GLY A 178 5.92 3.55 14.99
N PHE A 179 6.27 4.84 14.82
CA PHE A 179 7.34 5.49 15.59
C PHE A 179 6.87 6.23 16.87
N LEU A 180 5.61 6.10 17.28
CA LEU A 180 5.08 6.76 18.50
C LEU A 180 5.87 6.41 19.76
N LYS A 181 6.34 5.16 19.89
CA LYS A 181 7.11 4.73 21.07
C LYS A 181 8.47 5.44 21.18
N SER A 182 9.13 5.76 20.06
CA SER A 182 10.39 6.49 20.06
C SER A 182 10.25 7.94 20.55
N LEU A 183 9.03 8.47 20.55
CA LEU A 183 8.68 9.78 21.09
C LEU A 183 8.13 9.71 22.52
N GLY A 184 8.32 8.60 23.22
CA GLY A 184 7.87 8.43 24.62
C GLY A 184 6.35 8.20 24.75
N ILE A 185 5.61 8.08 23.65
CA ILE A 185 4.17 7.88 23.69
C ILE A 185 3.88 6.38 23.87
N LYS A 186 3.41 6.02 25.05
CA LYS A 186 3.01 4.65 25.36
C LYS A 186 1.67 4.33 24.67
N ASN A 187 1.71 3.46 23.67
CA ASN A 187 0.53 2.97 22.97
C ASN A 187 0.65 1.45 22.78
N ASN A 188 -0.20 0.70 23.47
CA ASN A 188 -0.22 -0.76 23.39
C ASN A 188 -0.99 -1.30 22.16
N TYR A 189 -1.67 -0.42 21.42
CA TYR A 189 -2.43 -0.76 20.22
C TYR A 189 -1.63 -0.60 18.93
N ASN A 190 -0.40 -0.08 19.02
CA ASN A 190 0.47 0.14 17.88
C ASN A 190 1.61 -0.89 17.90
N PHE A 191 1.55 -1.82 16.95
CA PHE A 191 2.57 -2.85 16.76
C PHE A 191 3.21 -2.69 15.37
N PRO A 192 4.40 -2.09 15.30
CA PRO A 192 5.06 -1.82 14.03
C PRO A 192 5.60 -3.11 13.39
N LEU A 193 5.30 -3.29 12.11
CA LEU A 193 5.88 -4.31 11.26
C LEU A 193 6.71 -3.64 10.16
N THR A 194 7.82 -4.25 9.80
CA THR A 194 8.62 -3.85 8.64
C THR A 194 8.22 -4.70 7.44
N LEU A 195 7.83 -4.03 6.38
CA LEU A 195 7.53 -4.63 5.09
C LEU A 195 8.69 -4.39 4.13
N THR A 196 8.97 -5.33 3.24
CA THR A 196 9.89 -5.13 2.13
C THR A 196 9.21 -5.34 0.80
N ALA A 197 9.59 -4.52 -0.16
CA ALA A 197 9.10 -4.56 -1.52
C ALA A 197 10.25 -4.42 -2.52
N SER A 198 10.02 -4.91 -3.72
CA SER A 198 10.92 -4.72 -4.87
C SER A 198 10.11 -4.30 -6.09
N MET A 199 10.79 -3.58 -6.98
CA MET A 199 10.25 -3.16 -8.26
C MET A 199 11.23 -3.58 -9.37
N THR A 200 10.67 -4.06 -10.47
CA THR A 200 11.46 -4.36 -11.65
C THR A 200 11.86 -3.08 -12.37
N ARG A 201 12.86 -3.13 -13.26
CA ARG A 201 12.97 -2.17 -14.35
C ARG A 201 11.70 -2.23 -15.23
N PRO A 202 11.46 -1.25 -16.10
CA PRO A 202 10.44 -1.41 -17.13
C PRO A 202 10.68 -2.70 -17.91
N LEU A 203 9.61 -3.45 -18.19
CA LEU A 203 9.69 -4.61 -19.07
C LEU A 203 10.06 -4.13 -20.47
N THR A 204 10.96 -4.86 -21.14
CA THR A 204 11.19 -4.67 -22.57
C THR A 204 9.92 -5.04 -23.36
N ASP A 205 9.79 -4.58 -24.60
CA ASP A 205 8.64 -4.92 -25.44
C ASP A 205 8.52 -6.44 -25.66
N THR A 206 9.65 -7.14 -25.76
CA THR A 206 9.66 -8.61 -25.87
C THR A 206 9.13 -9.26 -24.59
N GLU A 207 9.59 -8.82 -23.43
CA GLU A 207 9.11 -9.33 -22.14
C GLU A 207 7.62 -9.02 -21.92
N TYR A 208 7.18 -7.81 -22.27
CA TYR A 208 5.80 -7.39 -22.12
C TYR A 208 4.86 -8.21 -23.05
N LYS A 209 5.29 -8.45 -24.29
CA LYS A 209 4.60 -9.35 -25.23
C LYS A 209 4.56 -10.79 -24.70
N SER A 210 5.64 -11.28 -24.09
CA SER A 210 5.69 -12.66 -23.57
C SER A 210 4.68 -12.95 -22.46
N ILE A 211 4.20 -11.90 -21.78
CA ILE A 211 3.16 -12.00 -20.75
C ILE A 211 1.77 -11.56 -21.25
N GLY A 212 1.60 -11.35 -22.55
CA GLY A 212 0.32 -11.01 -23.17
C GLY A 212 -0.13 -9.57 -23.05
N GLU A 213 0.79 -8.63 -22.83
CA GLU A 213 0.57 -7.19 -22.81
C GLU A 213 -0.62 -6.75 -21.91
N PRO A 214 -0.69 -7.21 -20.65
CA PRO A 214 -1.81 -6.92 -19.79
C PRO A 214 -1.88 -5.41 -19.47
N ARG A 215 -3.09 -4.85 -19.40
CA ARG A 215 -3.28 -3.48 -18.86
C ARG A 215 -2.79 -3.43 -17.42
N GLU A 216 -2.69 -2.23 -16.84
CA GLU A 216 -2.40 -2.08 -15.40
C GLU A 216 -3.40 -2.87 -14.55
N TRP A 217 -2.89 -3.56 -13.56
CA TRP A 217 -3.67 -4.34 -12.62
C TRP A 217 -2.99 -4.37 -11.24
N GLY A 218 -3.77 -4.66 -10.20
CA GLY A 218 -3.26 -4.92 -8.87
C GLY A 218 -3.94 -6.13 -8.23
N VAL A 219 -3.13 -6.94 -7.56
CA VAL A 219 -3.56 -8.13 -6.82
C VAL A 219 -3.23 -7.98 -5.36
N LEU A 220 -4.23 -8.17 -4.52
CA LEU A 220 -4.12 -8.30 -3.08
C LEU A 220 -4.19 -9.79 -2.70
N PRO A 221 -3.42 -10.23 -1.70
CA PRO A 221 -3.43 -11.62 -1.30
C PRO A 221 -4.71 -11.99 -0.55
N VAL A 222 -5.15 -13.23 -0.70
CA VAL A 222 -6.24 -13.81 0.11
C VAL A 222 -5.75 -14.15 1.52
N ARG A 223 -4.50 -14.54 1.67
CA ARG A 223 -3.89 -14.85 2.97
C ARG A 223 -3.09 -13.66 3.51
N PRO A 224 -3.09 -13.40 4.84
CA PRO A 224 -2.47 -12.21 5.44
C PRO A 224 -1.01 -11.97 5.05
N MET A 225 -0.20 -13.03 4.93
CA MET A 225 1.23 -12.93 4.58
C MET A 225 1.52 -13.15 3.09
N GLY A 226 0.49 -13.10 2.25
CA GLY A 226 0.63 -13.24 0.81
C GLY A 226 1.22 -11.99 0.13
N ALA A 227 1.49 -12.13 -1.16
CA ALA A 227 2.06 -11.04 -1.94
C ALA A 227 0.99 -10.04 -2.42
N THR A 228 1.23 -8.74 -2.15
CA THR A 228 0.64 -7.66 -2.95
C THR A 228 1.52 -7.46 -4.18
N ILE A 229 0.93 -7.46 -5.36
CA ILE A 229 1.66 -7.29 -6.62
C ILE A 229 0.85 -6.44 -7.58
N ARG A 230 1.51 -5.60 -8.36
CA ARG A 230 0.86 -4.77 -9.38
C ARG A 230 1.74 -4.54 -10.60
N MET A 231 1.09 -4.30 -11.73
CA MET A 231 1.69 -3.71 -12.94
C MET A 231 1.51 -2.19 -12.87
N THR A 232 2.57 -1.44 -13.17
CA THR A 232 2.54 0.03 -13.24
C THR A 232 2.30 0.50 -14.68
N LYS A 233 1.94 1.78 -14.84
CA LYS A 233 1.73 2.43 -16.14
C LYS A 233 2.96 2.33 -17.06
N ASP A 234 4.16 2.41 -16.50
CA ASP A 234 5.44 2.29 -17.20
C ASP A 234 5.94 0.85 -17.33
N LYS A 235 5.02 -0.13 -17.28
CA LYS A 235 5.30 -1.57 -17.48
C LYS A 235 6.28 -2.17 -16.47
N ARG A 236 6.28 -1.71 -15.21
CA ARG A 236 7.06 -2.33 -14.13
C ARG A 236 6.17 -3.25 -13.29
N ILE A 237 6.76 -4.24 -12.67
CA ILE A 237 6.09 -5.09 -11.69
C ILE A 237 6.63 -4.74 -10.31
N LEU A 238 5.73 -4.30 -9.43
CA LEU A 238 6.00 -4.12 -8.01
C LEU A 238 5.49 -5.34 -7.25
N ILE A 239 6.30 -5.88 -6.34
CA ILE A 239 5.90 -6.97 -5.44
C ILE A 239 6.30 -6.67 -4.00
N ARG A 240 5.36 -6.84 -3.07
CA ARG A 240 5.57 -6.83 -1.62
C ARG A 240 5.07 -8.17 -1.07
N ASN A 241 5.96 -9.00 -0.54
CA ASN A 241 5.63 -10.35 -0.06
C ASN A 241 6.31 -10.73 1.26
N THR A 242 6.87 -9.76 1.97
CA THR A 242 7.46 -9.97 3.28
C THR A 242 6.90 -8.99 4.29
N ALA A 243 6.66 -9.44 5.51
CA ALA A 243 6.31 -8.64 6.67
C ALA A 243 6.91 -9.29 7.90
N GLU A 244 7.64 -8.54 8.71
CA GLU A 244 8.37 -9.07 9.86
C GLU A 244 8.53 -8.02 10.96
N VAL A 245 8.77 -8.48 12.18
CA VAL A 245 9.29 -7.61 13.24
C VAL A 245 10.79 -7.43 12.99
N HIS A 246 11.23 -6.19 12.83
CA HIS A 246 12.63 -5.87 12.58
C HIS A 246 13.10 -4.71 13.45
N SER A 247 14.31 -4.83 14.01
CA SER A 247 14.94 -3.78 14.82
C SER A 247 16.42 -3.69 14.42
N PRO A 248 16.91 -2.48 14.08
CA PRO A 248 16.16 -1.23 13.92
C PRO A 248 15.18 -1.27 12.73
N PHE A 249 14.19 -0.37 12.70
CA PHE A 249 13.20 -0.34 11.61
C PHE A 249 13.79 -0.07 10.23
N LYS A 250 14.95 0.56 10.14
CA LYS A 250 15.69 0.76 8.89
C LYS A 250 16.57 -0.45 8.62
N MET A 251 16.31 -1.16 7.55
CA MET A 251 17.13 -2.28 7.10
C MET A 251 18.40 -1.78 6.41
N SER A 252 19.51 -2.47 6.65
CA SER A 252 20.76 -2.29 5.91
C SER A 252 20.64 -2.84 4.48
N LYS A 253 21.56 -2.45 3.60
CA LYS A 253 21.59 -2.94 2.21
C LYS A 253 21.68 -4.47 2.12
N PRO A 254 22.59 -5.17 2.86
CA PRO A 254 22.62 -6.64 2.84
C PRO A 254 21.32 -7.31 3.29
N GLU A 255 20.62 -6.72 4.27
CA GLU A 255 19.34 -7.23 4.74
C GLU A 255 18.25 -7.08 3.67
N LEU A 256 18.20 -5.94 2.97
CA LEU A 256 17.30 -5.71 1.84
C LEU A 256 17.60 -6.67 0.69
N ASP A 257 18.86 -6.87 0.36
CA ASP A 257 19.30 -7.79 -0.70
C ASP A 257 18.84 -9.24 -0.41
N LYS A 258 18.95 -9.67 0.84
CA LYS A 258 18.45 -10.99 1.27
C LYS A 258 16.92 -11.11 1.08
N ARG A 259 16.13 -10.06 1.40
CA ARG A 259 14.68 -10.06 1.22
C ARG A 259 14.28 -9.94 -0.24
N SER A 260 15.06 -9.23 -1.05
CA SER A 260 14.81 -9.10 -2.49
C SER A 260 14.84 -10.43 -3.23
N LEU A 261 15.57 -11.43 -2.72
CA LEU A 261 15.52 -12.80 -3.24
C LEU A 261 14.11 -13.41 -3.16
N ASN A 262 13.37 -13.14 -2.07
CA ASN A 262 11.99 -13.60 -1.93
C ASN A 262 11.07 -12.90 -2.94
N GLN A 263 11.29 -11.59 -3.19
CA GLN A 263 10.54 -10.86 -4.21
C GLN A 263 10.88 -11.38 -5.60
N LYS A 264 12.16 -11.60 -5.91
CA LYS A 264 12.61 -12.20 -7.17
C LYS A 264 11.95 -13.55 -7.43
N LEU A 265 11.99 -14.46 -6.46
CA LEU A 265 11.31 -15.76 -6.52
C LEU A 265 9.80 -15.60 -6.69
N GLY A 266 9.20 -14.62 -6.02
CA GLY A 266 7.78 -14.29 -6.14
C GLY A 266 7.39 -13.83 -7.54
N ILE A 267 8.22 -13.02 -8.20
CA ILE A 267 8.04 -12.61 -9.60
C ILE A 267 8.23 -13.81 -10.53
N LYS A 268 9.33 -14.56 -10.38
CA LYS A 268 9.65 -15.71 -11.25
C LYS A 268 8.57 -16.80 -11.23
N LYS A 269 7.98 -17.07 -10.05
CA LYS A 269 6.85 -18.01 -9.94
C LYS A 269 5.61 -17.55 -10.73
N ARG A 270 5.40 -16.25 -10.86
CA ARG A 270 4.26 -15.67 -11.57
C ARG A 270 4.52 -15.47 -13.05
N PHE A 271 5.73 -15.11 -13.39
CA PHE A 271 6.17 -14.76 -14.73
C PHE A 271 7.46 -15.52 -15.09
N PRO A 272 7.38 -16.83 -15.38
CA PRO A 272 8.55 -17.66 -15.65
C PRO A 272 9.37 -17.22 -16.86
N SER A 273 8.73 -16.53 -17.84
CA SER A 273 9.38 -16.02 -19.06
C SER A 273 10.25 -14.79 -18.85
N LEU A 274 10.10 -14.08 -17.72
CA LEU A 274 10.88 -12.87 -17.47
C LEU A 274 12.31 -13.17 -17.04
N ALA A 275 13.22 -12.24 -17.34
CA ALA A 275 14.64 -12.35 -17.01
C ALA A 275 14.91 -12.47 -15.50
N ASP A 276 15.99 -13.12 -15.10
CA ASP A 276 16.34 -13.32 -13.68
C ASP A 276 16.85 -12.04 -13.00
N ASN A 277 17.47 -11.13 -13.74
CA ASN A 277 18.05 -9.87 -13.26
C ASN A 277 17.10 -8.67 -13.44
N ILE A 278 15.80 -8.89 -13.26
CA ILE A 278 14.77 -7.90 -13.58
C ILE A 278 14.53 -6.85 -12.47
N ILE A 279 14.89 -7.18 -11.20
CA ILE A 279 14.71 -6.26 -10.08
C ILE A 279 15.71 -5.10 -10.18
N GLU A 280 15.21 -3.88 -10.19
CA GLU A 280 15.98 -2.65 -10.23
C GLU A 280 16.12 -2.01 -8.86
N SER A 281 15.06 -2.05 -8.05
CA SER A 281 15.04 -1.41 -6.74
C SER A 281 14.34 -2.26 -5.68
N SER A 282 14.82 -2.12 -4.44
CA SER A 282 14.20 -2.76 -3.26
C SER A 282 14.24 -1.79 -2.08
N TRP A 283 13.20 -1.79 -1.27
CA TRP A 283 13.10 -0.92 -0.11
C TRP A 283 12.31 -1.56 1.02
N SER A 284 12.41 -0.97 2.21
CA SER A 284 11.59 -1.32 3.36
C SER A 284 10.71 -0.15 3.79
N GLY A 285 9.63 -0.45 4.48
CA GLY A 285 8.74 0.53 5.09
C GLY A 285 8.09 -0.02 6.35
N VAL A 286 7.74 0.87 7.27
CA VAL A 286 7.10 0.51 8.54
C VAL A 286 5.61 0.77 8.45
N VAL A 287 4.82 -0.20 8.91
CA VAL A 287 3.36 -0.09 9.08
C VAL A 287 2.97 -0.50 10.49
N SER A 288 1.86 -0.01 10.98
CA SER A 288 1.32 -0.34 12.31
C SER A 288 -0.20 -0.44 12.28
#